data_a2c49c894750388d3bb40f2c1610eb38
#
_entry.id   a2c49c894750388d3bb40f2c1610eb38
#
_cell.length_a   1.000
_cell.length_b   1.000
_cell.length_c   1.000
_cell.angle_alpha   90.00
_cell.angle_beta   90.00
_cell.angle_gamma   90.00
#
_symmetry.space_group_name_H-M   'P 1'
#
loop_
_entity.id
_entity.type
_entity.pdbx_description
1 polymer ?
#
loop_
_entity_poly.entity_id
_entity_poly.type
_entity_poly.pdbx_seq_one_letter_code
_entity_poly.pdbx_strand_id
1 'polypeptide(L)'
;MAKIDYAALKKGGFMRQKQKGYFSLRIQVVGGNLTSENIRAVADVADKYGKGYVHMTSRQGVEIPFINFENIEEVRAALADGGVKPGVCGPRVRTVTACQGNEVCPSGCINTYELAKKLDEHYFGRELPHKFKFGVTGCQNNCLKAEENDIGVKGGMDVTWVEDKCINCGVCEKACRMGAISCANNTVTIDRTKCNNCGRCVKACPTEAWEGQSGYIVSFGGLFGNQIYKGEQLLPLIKDEETLFRVTDACLLYTSDAA
;
A
#
# COMPACT_ATOMS: atom_id res chain seq x y z
N MET A 1 38.18 -16.56 -9.33
CA MET A 1 36.80 -16.04 -9.34
C MET A 1 36.48 -15.53 -7.95
N ALA A 2 36.10 -14.28 -7.80
CA ALA A 2 35.65 -13.74 -6.52
C ALA A 2 34.45 -14.56 -6.01
N LYS A 3 34.44 -14.87 -4.70
CA LYS A 3 33.34 -15.62 -4.07
C LYS A 3 32.09 -14.73 -4.08
N ILE A 4 31.04 -15.14 -4.79
CA ILE A 4 29.79 -14.40 -4.88
C ILE A 4 29.11 -14.40 -3.52
N ASP A 5 28.89 -13.21 -2.95
CA ASP A 5 28.08 -13.03 -1.73
C ASP A 5 26.60 -12.94 -2.10
N TYR A 6 25.94 -14.08 -2.16
CA TYR A 6 24.50 -14.16 -2.46
C TYR A 6 23.61 -13.47 -1.41
N ALA A 7 24.06 -13.37 -0.16
CA ALA A 7 23.30 -12.73 0.90
C ALA A 7 23.31 -11.21 0.72
N ALA A 8 24.46 -10.61 0.46
CA ALA A 8 24.58 -9.19 0.17
C ALA A 8 23.80 -8.80 -1.10
N LEU A 9 23.91 -9.58 -2.18
CA LEU A 9 23.17 -9.35 -3.41
C LEU A 9 21.67 -9.41 -3.19
N LYS A 10 21.17 -10.40 -2.43
CA LYS A 10 19.76 -10.53 -2.09
C LYS A 10 19.26 -9.33 -1.28
N LYS A 11 20.05 -8.81 -0.33
CA LYS A 11 19.75 -7.60 0.41
C LYS A 11 19.59 -6.39 -0.51
N GLY A 12 20.38 -6.29 -1.56
CA GLY A 12 20.34 -5.24 -2.59
C GLY A 12 19.38 -5.51 -3.75
N GLY A 13 18.40 -6.40 -3.59
CA GLY A 13 17.35 -6.63 -4.60
C GLY A 13 17.69 -7.66 -5.68
N PHE A 14 18.92 -8.17 -5.74
CA PHE A 14 19.35 -9.17 -6.73
C PHE A 14 19.02 -10.59 -6.26
N MET A 15 18.03 -11.19 -6.87
CA MET A 15 17.59 -12.55 -6.58
C MET A 15 18.28 -13.55 -7.50
N ARG A 16 18.91 -14.57 -6.89
CA ARG A 16 19.51 -15.67 -7.65
C ARG A 16 18.49 -16.37 -8.52
N GLN A 17 18.83 -16.59 -9.79
CA GLN A 17 18.03 -17.35 -10.73
C GLN A 17 18.48 -18.84 -10.81
N LYS A 18 17.73 -19.64 -11.59
CA LYS A 18 18.07 -21.02 -11.93
C LYS A 18 19.42 -21.10 -12.66
N GLN A 19 19.67 -20.14 -13.55
CA GLN A 19 20.91 -20.05 -14.33
C GLN A 19 22.04 -19.53 -13.44
N LYS A 20 23.17 -20.26 -13.41
CA LYS A 20 24.34 -19.85 -12.63
C LYS A 20 24.91 -18.52 -13.16
N GLY A 21 25.24 -17.60 -12.25
CA GLY A 21 25.81 -16.30 -12.60
C GLY A 21 24.78 -15.26 -13.03
N TYR A 22 23.49 -15.61 -13.09
CA TYR A 22 22.41 -14.68 -13.43
C TYR A 22 21.50 -14.37 -12.26
N PHE A 23 20.98 -13.14 -12.25
CA PHE A 23 20.13 -12.58 -11.20
C PHE A 23 18.90 -11.90 -11.79
N SER A 24 17.82 -11.88 -11.02
CA SER A 24 16.67 -11.01 -11.26
C SER A 24 16.74 -9.84 -10.30
N LEU A 25 16.78 -8.62 -10.81
CA LEU A 25 16.79 -7.41 -10.01
C LEU A 25 15.36 -6.95 -9.75
N ARG A 26 15.00 -6.80 -8.48
CA ARG A 26 13.78 -6.13 -8.06
C ARG A 26 13.99 -4.63 -7.97
N ILE A 27 13.02 -3.89 -8.48
CA ILE A 27 12.97 -2.43 -8.44
C ILE A 27 12.06 -1.98 -7.30
N GLN A 28 12.46 -0.91 -6.60
CA GLN A 28 11.61 -0.22 -5.62
C GLN A 28 10.54 0.58 -6.37
N VAL A 29 9.29 0.15 -6.28
CA VAL A 29 8.14 0.80 -6.92
C VAL A 29 7.13 1.13 -5.84
N VAL A 30 7.21 2.35 -5.31
CA VAL A 30 6.36 2.79 -4.20
C VAL A 30 4.93 3.01 -4.69
N GLY A 31 3.97 2.36 -4.04
CA GLY A 31 2.56 2.49 -4.40
C GLY A 31 2.21 2.08 -5.84
N GLY A 32 3.07 1.31 -6.51
CA GLY A 32 2.86 0.92 -7.91
C GLY A 32 3.11 2.04 -8.93
N ASN A 33 3.72 3.16 -8.52
CA ASN A 33 3.93 4.31 -9.39
C ASN A 33 5.39 4.41 -9.86
N LEU A 34 5.56 4.61 -11.15
CA LEU A 34 6.81 4.94 -11.82
C LEU A 34 6.57 6.11 -12.77
N THR A 35 7.50 7.04 -12.86
CA THR A 35 7.45 8.09 -13.88
C THR A 35 7.75 7.49 -15.26
N SER A 36 7.38 8.22 -16.32
CA SER A 36 7.74 7.81 -17.69
C SER A 36 9.25 7.70 -17.88
N GLU A 37 10.02 8.53 -17.19
CA GLU A 37 11.48 8.51 -17.20
C GLU A 37 12.03 7.25 -16.53
N ASN A 38 11.52 6.90 -15.33
CA ASN A 38 11.89 5.66 -14.65
C ASN A 38 11.57 4.43 -15.53
N ILE A 39 10.40 4.42 -16.21
CA ILE A 39 10.01 3.31 -17.08
C ILE A 39 10.99 3.17 -18.26
N ARG A 40 11.42 4.28 -18.87
CA ARG A 40 12.43 4.23 -19.94
C ARG A 40 13.76 3.71 -19.46
N ALA A 41 14.26 4.21 -18.31
CA ALA A 41 15.53 3.73 -17.74
C ALA A 41 15.48 2.22 -17.41
N VAL A 42 14.35 1.75 -16.89
CA VAL A 42 14.14 0.31 -16.62
C VAL A 42 14.13 -0.50 -17.93
N ALA A 43 13.49 -0.01 -18.99
CA ALA A 43 13.46 -0.64 -20.29
C ALA A 43 14.87 -0.70 -20.92
N ASP A 44 15.61 0.41 -20.93
CA ASP A 44 16.98 0.50 -21.46
C ASP A 44 17.92 -0.49 -20.75
N VAL A 45 17.80 -0.62 -19.42
CA VAL A 45 18.58 -1.59 -18.64
C VAL A 45 18.17 -3.02 -18.98
N ALA A 46 16.87 -3.29 -19.16
CA ALA A 46 16.39 -4.60 -19.55
C ALA A 46 16.86 -5.01 -20.94
N ASP A 47 16.92 -4.08 -21.89
CA ASP A 47 17.42 -4.29 -23.25
C ASP A 47 18.92 -4.55 -23.26
N LYS A 48 19.69 -3.73 -22.54
CA LYS A 48 21.16 -3.77 -22.56
C LYS A 48 21.75 -4.93 -21.74
N TYR A 49 21.20 -5.19 -20.55
CA TYR A 49 21.80 -6.11 -19.57
C TYR A 49 20.94 -7.33 -19.26
N GLY A 50 19.67 -7.33 -19.66
CA GLY A 50 18.72 -8.42 -19.49
C GLY A 50 18.48 -9.20 -20.77
N LYS A 51 17.19 -9.46 -21.07
CA LYS A 51 16.72 -10.11 -22.32
C LYS A 51 15.62 -9.32 -23.01
N GLY A 52 15.62 -7.99 -22.89
CA GLY A 52 14.68 -7.11 -23.55
C GLY A 52 13.25 -7.18 -22.98
N TYR A 53 13.08 -7.61 -21.72
CA TYR A 53 11.78 -7.59 -21.07
C TYR A 53 11.88 -7.41 -19.56
N VAL A 54 10.80 -6.95 -18.96
CA VAL A 54 10.61 -6.86 -17.51
C VAL A 54 9.47 -7.75 -17.05
N HIS A 55 9.49 -8.18 -15.79
CA HIS A 55 8.41 -8.93 -15.18
C HIS A 55 7.69 -8.08 -14.14
N MET A 56 6.37 -7.93 -14.30
CA MET A 56 5.51 -7.24 -13.34
C MET A 56 5.13 -8.20 -12.22
N THR A 57 5.42 -7.83 -10.97
CA THR A 57 5.15 -8.69 -9.82
C THR A 57 3.75 -8.49 -9.25
N SER A 58 3.23 -9.48 -8.52
CA SER A 58 1.92 -9.39 -7.84
C SER A 58 1.86 -8.27 -6.78
N ARG A 59 3.00 -7.75 -6.32
CA ARG A 59 3.10 -6.64 -5.37
C ARG A 59 3.45 -5.31 -6.05
N GLN A 60 2.93 -5.07 -7.24
CA GLN A 60 3.13 -3.82 -7.99
C GLN A 60 4.60 -3.47 -8.26
N GLY A 61 5.51 -4.43 -8.11
CA GLY A 61 6.93 -4.22 -8.38
C GLY A 61 7.29 -4.62 -9.79
N VAL A 62 8.49 -4.22 -10.21
CA VAL A 62 9.12 -4.59 -11.47
C VAL A 62 10.37 -5.39 -11.18
N GLU A 63 10.60 -6.45 -11.96
CA GLU A 63 11.84 -7.22 -11.95
C GLU A 63 12.48 -7.23 -13.34
N ILE A 64 13.79 -7.05 -13.39
CA ILE A 64 14.59 -7.23 -14.61
C ILE A 64 15.33 -8.57 -14.46
N PRO A 65 14.92 -9.61 -15.19
CA PRO A 65 15.59 -10.92 -15.13
C PRO A 65 16.82 -10.98 -16.03
N PHE A 66 17.64 -12.01 -15.82
CA PHE A 66 18.82 -12.37 -16.60
C PHE A 66 19.98 -11.36 -16.56
N ILE A 67 20.12 -10.61 -15.49
CA ILE A 67 21.29 -9.75 -15.27
C ILE A 67 22.49 -10.65 -14.91
N ASN A 68 23.58 -10.55 -15.68
CA ASN A 68 24.82 -11.25 -15.37
C ASN A 68 25.48 -10.62 -14.14
N PHE A 69 26.12 -11.47 -13.32
CA PHE A 69 26.85 -11.02 -12.12
C PHE A 69 27.89 -9.94 -12.43
N GLU A 70 28.58 -10.04 -13.55
CA GLU A 70 29.62 -9.10 -13.97
C GLU A 70 29.10 -7.70 -14.26
N ASN A 71 27.81 -7.57 -14.61
CA ASN A 71 27.17 -6.31 -14.99
C ASN A 71 26.44 -5.62 -13.83
N ILE A 72 26.45 -6.18 -12.61
CA ILE A 72 25.62 -5.68 -11.50
C ILE A 72 25.90 -4.21 -11.17
N GLU A 73 27.18 -3.80 -11.14
CA GLU A 73 27.53 -2.43 -10.80
C GLU A 73 27.16 -1.44 -11.91
N GLU A 74 27.29 -1.84 -13.18
CA GLU A 74 26.84 -1.03 -14.32
C GLU A 74 25.32 -0.88 -14.33
N VAL A 75 24.59 -1.95 -14.03
CA VAL A 75 23.12 -1.93 -13.90
C VAL A 75 22.67 -0.99 -12.78
N ARG A 76 23.36 -1.01 -11.63
CA ARG A 76 23.08 -0.09 -10.52
C ARG A 76 23.27 1.37 -10.92
N ALA A 77 24.40 1.66 -11.59
CA ALA A 77 24.69 3.01 -12.07
C ALA A 77 23.65 3.51 -13.08
N ALA A 78 23.35 2.69 -14.09
CA ALA A 78 22.36 3.05 -15.13
C ALA A 78 20.96 3.28 -14.57
N LEU A 79 20.52 2.50 -13.57
CA LEU A 79 19.23 2.74 -12.90
C LEU A 79 19.26 3.98 -12.03
N ALA A 80 20.37 4.24 -11.32
CA ALA A 80 20.52 5.43 -10.48
C ALA A 80 20.48 6.71 -11.32
N ASP A 81 21.09 6.73 -12.49
CA ASP A 81 21.05 7.83 -13.46
C ASP A 81 19.60 8.11 -13.93
N GLY A 82 18.78 7.06 -14.05
CA GLY A 82 17.35 7.17 -14.36
C GLY A 82 16.45 7.39 -13.13
N GLY A 83 17.02 7.70 -11.97
CA GLY A 83 16.26 7.92 -10.72
C GLY A 83 15.58 6.67 -10.14
N VAL A 84 16.02 5.49 -10.55
CA VAL A 84 15.44 4.21 -10.13
C VAL A 84 16.31 3.54 -9.07
N LYS A 85 15.67 3.08 -7.98
CA LYS A 85 16.35 2.41 -6.88
C LYS A 85 16.08 0.90 -6.88
N PRO A 86 17.06 0.07 -6.53
CA PRO A 86 16.82 -1.34 -6.26
C PRO A 86 15.86 -1.53 -5.07
N GLY A 87 15.01 -2.53 -5.16
CA GLY A 87 14.21 -2.99 -4.04
C GLY A 87 15.03 -3.82 -3.05
N VAL A 88 14.39 -4.29 -1.99
CA VAL A 88 15.03 -5.15 -0.99
C VAL A 88 14.36 -6.52 -0.92
N CYS A 89 15.13 -7.52 -0.51
CA CYS A 89 14.67 -8.88 -0.28
C CYS A 89 15.20 -9.41 1.07
N GLY A 90 14.64 -10.52 1.54
CA GLY A 90 15.03 -11.10 2.85
C GLY A 90 14.15 -10.60 4.00
N PRO A 91 14.59 -10.73 5.26
CA PRO A 91 13.86 -10.37 6.46
C PRO A 91 13.93 -8.85 6.71
N ARG A 92 13.13 -8.11 5.95
CA ARG A 92 13.11 -6.64 5.92
C ARG A 92 11.74 -6.12 5.57
N VAL A 93 11.51 -4.85 5.93
CA VAL A 93 10.36 -4.11 5.43
C VAL A 93 10.46 -3.95 3.91
N ARG A 94 9.40 -4.37 3.23
CA ARG A 94 9.27 -4.33 1.75
C ARG A 94 8.72 -3.00 1.31
N THR A 95 8.95 -2.67 0.03
CA THR A 95 8.30 -1.53 -0.63
C THR A 95 6.80 -1.55 -0.37
N VAL A 96 6.25 -0.40 -0.03
CA VAL A 96 4.83 -0.21 0.26
C VAL A 96 4.02 -0.31 -1.02
N THR A 97 2.96 -1.11 -1.00
CA THR A 97 1.99 -1.20 -2.10
C THR A 97 0.78 -0.32 -1.82
N ALA A 98 0.24 0.35 -2.84
CA ALA A 98 -0.92 1.22 -2.69
C ALA A 98 -1.85 1.17 -3.90
N CYS A 99 -3.15 1.38 -3.71
CA CYS A 99 -4.06 1.65 -4.81
C CYS A 99 -3.98 3.13 -5.23
N GLN A 100 -4.70 3.53 -6.26
CA GLN A 100 -4.67 4.92 -6.80
C GLN A 100 -5.19 6.00 -5.83
N GLY A 101 -5.96 5.62 -4.79
CA GLY A 101 -6.45 6.57 -3.79
C GLY A 101 -7.40 7.64 -4.33
N ASN A 102 -7.60 8.71 -3.54
CA ASN A 102 -8.54 9.78 -3.86
C ASN A 102 -8.07 10.73 -4.96
N GLU A 103 -6.81 10.70 -5.35
CA GLU A 103 -6.30 11.47 -6.49
C GLU A 103 -6.93 11.03 -7.82
N VAL A 104 -7.26 9.74 -7.94
CA VAL A 104 -7.77 9.15 -9.19
C VAL A 104 -9.12 8.48 -8.99
N CYS A 105 -9.33 7.81 -7.87
CA CYS A 105 -10.50 6.99 -7.63
C CYS A 105 -11.61 7.77 -6.90
N PRO A 106 -12.83 7.88 -7.45
CA PRO A 106 -13.94 8.59 -6.81
C PRO A 106 -14.37 7.97 -5.48
N SER A 107 -14.06 6.69 -5.24
CA SER A 107 -14.33 6.03 -3.96
C SER A 107 -13.25 6.30 -2.90
N GLY A 108 -12.09 6.84 -3.27
CA GLY A 108 -10.98 7.10 -2.35
C GLY A 108 -11.38 8.08 -1.23
N CYS A 109 -10.94 7.79 0.00
CA CYS A 109 -11.07 8.66 1.16
C CYS A 109 -9.75 9.31 1.55
N ILE A 110 -8.62 8.72 1.16
CA ILE A 110 -7.27 9.19 1.48
C ILE A 110 -6.38 9.21 0.24
N ASN A 111 -5.33 10.04 0.26
CA ASN A 111 -4.24 9.99 -0.70
C ASN A 111 -3.30 8.83 -0.36
N THR A 112 -3.48 7.73 -1.07
CA THR A 112 -2.74 6.49 -0.81
C THR A 112 -1.29 6.56 -1.27
N TYR A 113 -1.00 7.32 -2.32
CA TYR A 113 0.36 7.45 -2.85
C TYR A 113 1.24 8.27 -1.91
N GLU A 114 0.76 9.41 -1.45
CA GLU A 114 1.50 10.23 -0.48
C GLU A 114 1.72 9.47 0.85
N LEU A 115 0.70 8.75 1.32
CA LEU A 115 0.87 7.92 2.50
C LEU A 115 1.89 6.78 2.27
N ALA A 116 1.83 6.12 1.11
CA ALA A 116 2.77 5.07 0.77
C ALA A 116 4.21 5.59 0.70
N LYS A 117 4.42 6.79 0.15
CA LYS A 117 5.75 7.45 0.13
C LYS A 117 6.28 7.69 1.54
N LYS A 118 5.47 8.29 2.41
CA LYS A 118 5.86 8.57 3.81
C LYS A 118 6.19 7.28 4.57
N LEU A 119 5.38 6.23 4.43
CA LEU A 119 5.64 4.93 5.04
C LEU A 119 6.89 4.26 4.47
N ASP A 120 7.09 4.34 3.16
CA ASP A 120 8.26 3.76 2.50
C ASP A 120 9.54 4.50 2.90
N GLU A 121 9.54 5.83 2.89
CA GLU A 121 10.67 6.67 3.33
C GLU A 121 11.07 6.39 4.78
N HIS A 122 10.10 6.12 5.65
CA HIS A 122 10.37 5.90 7.08
C HIS A 122 10.79 4.46 7.40
N TYR A 123 10.24 3.47 6.72
CA TYR A 123 10.39 2.06 7.12
C TYR A 123 11.11 1.18 6.11
N PHE A 124 11.23 1.56 4.84
CA PHE A 124 11.79 0.72 3.80
C PHE A 124 13.17 0.18 4.15
N GLY A 125 13.37 -1.12 3.95
CA GLY A 125 14.66 -1.78 4.15
C GLY A 125 15.04 -2.03 5.62
N ARG A 126 14.25 -1.57 6.62
CA ARG A 126 14.49 -1.86 8.04
C ARG A 126 14.58 -3.36 8.25
N GLU A 127 15.63 -3.80 8.92
CA GLU A 127 15.85 -5.22 9.26
C GLU A 127 14.86 -5.68 10.34
N LEU A 128 14.28 -6.84 10.12
CA LEU A 128 13.32 -7.49 11.02
C LEU A 128 13.59 -8.99 11.01
N PRO A 129 13.09 -9.76 12.00
CA PRO A 129 13.25 -11.22 12.00
C PRO A 129 12.65 -11.89 10.75
N HIS A 130 11.58 -11.34 10.21
CA HIS A 130 10.87 -11.82 9.02
C HIS A 130 10.62 -10.70 8.01
N LYS A 131 10.22 -11.08 6.77
CA LYS A 131 9.75 -10.11 5.77
C LYS A 131 8.50 -9.42 6.31
N PHE A 132 8.42 -8.11 6.12
CA PHE A 132 7.31 -7.29 6.55
C PHE A 132 6.73 -6.48 5.39
N LYS A 133 5.43 -6.47 5.24
CA LYS A 133 4.72 -5.89 4.10
C LYS A 133 3.68 -4.89 4.57
N PHE A 134 3.63 -3.76 3.87
CA PHE A 134 2.55 -2.79 3.95
C PHE A 134 1.64 -2.87 2.73
N GLY A 135 0.35 -2.67 2.96
CA GLY A 135 -0.63 -2.47 1.89
C GLY A 135 -1.56 -1.31 2.23
N VAL A 136 -1.68 -0.34 1.32
CA VAL A 136 -2.48 0.87 1.51
C VAL A 136 -3.60 0.92 0.47
N THR A 137 -4.85 0.97 0.90
CA THR A 137 -6.02 1.13 0.02
C THR A 137 -6.84 2.35 0.40
N GLY A 138 -7.36 3.06 -0.60
CA GLY A 138 -8.01 4.36 -0.41
C GLY A 138 -9.41 4.32 0.20
N CYS A 139 -10.05 3.16 0.29
CA CYS A 139 -11.43 3.03 0.78
C CYS A 139 -11.80 1.61 1.16
N GLN A 140 -13.04 1.41 1.64
CA GLN A 140 -13.57 0.11 2.07
C GLN A 140 -13.79 -0.91 0.93
N ASN A 141 -13.66 -0.54 -0.36
CA ASN A 141 -13.68 -1.51 -1.44
C ASN A 141 -12.45 -2.44 -1.42
N ASN A 142 -11.37 -2.04 -0.73
CA ASN A 142 -10.20 -2.85 -0.44
C ASN A 142 -9.57 -3.54 -1.67
N CYS A 143 -9.51 -2.85 -2.81
CA CYS A 143 -9.07 -3.41 -4.11
C CYS A 143 -7.65 -3.97 -4.07
N LEU A 144 -6.77 -3.42 -3.21
CA LEU A 144 -5.40 -3.89 -3.00
C LEU A 144 -5.30 -5.02 -1.97
N LYS A 145 -6.41 -5.37 -1.30
CA LYS A 145 -6.41 -6.37 -0.23
C LYS A 145 -5.42 -6.02 0.90
N ALA A 146 -5.53 -4.80 1.43
CA ALA A 146 -4.62 -4.29 2.45
C ALA A 146 -4.50 -5.25 3.65
N GLU A 147 -5.60 -5.86 4.08
CA GLU A 147 -5.68 -6.78 5.22
C GLU A 147 -4.91 -8.10 5.03
N GLU A 148 -4.37 -8.39 3.84
CA GLU A 148 -3.49 -9.53 3.56
C GLU A 148 -2.00 -9.21 3.78
N ASN A 149 -1.69 -8.00 4.23
CA ASN A 149 -0.33 -7.56 4.56
C ASN A 149 -0.12 -7.55 6.07
N ASP A 150 1.14 -7.57 6.50
CA ASP A 150 1.49 -7.51 7.93
C ASP A 150 0.88 -6.26 8.58
N ILE A 151 0.94 -5.11 7.92
CA ILE A 151 0.08 -3.94 8.19
C ILE A 151 -0.73 -3.60 6.95
N GLY A 152 -2.05 -3.50 7.13
CA GLY A 152 -2.98 -3.01 6.14
C GLY A 152 -3.59 -1.68 6.58
N VAL A 153 -3.55 -0.68 5.70
CA VAL A 153 -4.20 0.62 5.91
C VAL A 153 -5.31 0.81 4.90
N LYS A 154 -6.53 1.01 5.37
CA LYS A 154 -7.67 1.39 4.53
C LYS A 154 -8.10 2.81 4.82
N GLY A 155 -8.34 3.60 3.78
CA GLY A 155 -8.99 4.89 3.92
C GLY A 155 -10.42 4.73 4.42
N GLY A 156 -10.77 5.55 5.39
CA GLY A 156 -12.11 5.66 5.93
C GLY A 156 -12.53 7.11 6.09
N MET A 157 -13.77 7.32 6.51
CA MET A 157 -14.31 8.63 6.74
C MET A 157 -15.25 8.58 7.95
N ASP A 158 -14.95 9.37 8.96
CA ASP A 158 -15.90 9.66 10.03
C ASP A 158 -16.93 10.67 9.51
N VAL A 159 -18.21 10.42 9.76
CA VAL A 159 -19.27 11.18 9.13
C VAL A 159 -20.23 11.75 10.19
N THR A 160 -20.62 12.99 10.00
CA THR A 160 -21.58 13.69 10.88
C THR A 160 -22.71 14.27 10.03
N TRP A 161 -23.95 14.02 10.42
CA TRP A 161 -25.12 14.60 9.77
C TRP A 161 -25.39 15.99 10.30
N VAL A 162 -25.70 16.92 9.40
CA VAL A 162 -26.05 18.32 9.68
C VAL A 162 -27.51 18.55 9.28
N GLU A 163 -28.37 18.68 10.27
CA GLU A 163 -29.82 18.77 10.09
C GLU A 163 -30.25 19.95 9.22
N ASP A 164 -29.71 21.13 9.48
CA ASP A 164 -30.08 22.39 8.80
C ASP A 164 -29.87 22.37 7.28
N LYS A 165 -28.99 21.50 6.80
CA LYS A 165 -28.70 21.34 5.38
C LYS A 165 -29.52 20.22 4.72
N CYS A 166 -30.26 19.45 5.50
CA CYS A 166 -30.92 18.24 5.03
C CYS A 166 -32.31 18.54 4.44
N ILE A 167 -32.55 18.09 3.22
CA ILE A 167 -33.87 18.18 2.55
C ILE A 167 -34.68 16.87 2.63
N ASN A 168 -34.26 15.94 3.46
CA ASN A 168 -34.91 14.65 3.69
C ASN A 168 -35.16 13.80 2.43
N CYS A 169 -34.28 13.87 1.43
CA CYS A 169 -34.43 13.19 0.15
C CYS A 169 -34.18 11.66 0.19
N GLY A 170 -33.64 11.10 1.29
CA GLY A 170 -33.36 9.68 1.47
C GLY A 170 -32.22 9.11 0.61
N VAL A 171 -31.44 9.94 -0.12
CA VAL A 171 -30.36 9.48 -0.98
C VAL A 171 -29.25 8.81 -0.17
N CYS A 172 -28.92 9.33 1.02
CA CYS A 172 -27.88 8.76 1.89
C CYS A 172 -28.24 7.36 2.41
N GLU A 173 -29.52 7.09 2.71
CA GLU A 173 -30.01 5.78 3.09
C GLU A 173 -29.83 4.77 1.94
N LYS A 174 -30.26 5.14 0.71
CA LYS A 174 -30.10 4.31 -0.49
C LYS A 174 -28.63 4.07 -0.85
N ALA A 175 -27.74 5.04 -0.61
CA ALA A 175 -26.31 4.93 -0.86
C ALA A 175 -25.59 4.05 0.16
N CYS A 176 -26.18 3.83 1.34
CA CYS A 176 -25.56 3.08 2.43
C CYS A 176 -25.66 1.57 2.20
N ARG A 177 -24.59 0.96 1.67
CA ARG A 177 -24.55 -0.49 1.43
C ARG A 177 -24.58 -1.35 2.71
N MET A 178 -24.28 -0.73 3.85
CA MET A 178 -24.27 -1.40 5.15
C MET A 178 -25.64 -1.35 5.87
N GLY A 179 -26.62 -0.63 5.30
CA GLY A 179 -27.90 -0.41 5.97
C GLY A 179 -27.77 0.30 7.31
N ALA A 180 -26.72 1.14 7.43
CA ALA A 180 -26.43 1.85 8.68
C ALA A 180 -27.18 3.19 8.80
N ILE A 181 -27.82 3.68 7.74
CA ILE A 181 -28.54 4.96 7.73
C ILE A 181 -30.02 4.70 7.55
N SER A 182 -30.81 5.37 8.34
CA SER A 182 -32.27 5.38 8.22
C SER A 182 -32.78 6.82 8.19
N CYS A 183 -33.71 7.09 7.27
CA CYS A 183 -34.37 8.39 7.09
C CYS A 183 -35.87 8.23 7.43
N ALA A 184 -36.27 8.72 8.59
CA ALA A 184 -37.68 8.66 9.06
C ALA A 184 -38.08 9.95 9.80
N ASN A 185 -39.29 10.38 9.63
CA ASN A 185 -39.89 11.54 10.36
C ASN A 185 -39.01 12.79 10.25
N ASN A 186 -38.50 13.10 9.07
CA ASN A 186 -37.58 14.21 8.80
C ASN A 186 -36.28 14.17 9.59
N THR A 187 -35.88 13.01 10.09
CA THR A 187 -34.65 12.81 10.84
C THR A 187 -33.82 11.72 10.19
N VAL A 188 -32.52 11.94 10.15
CA VAL A 188 -31.55 10.94 9.67
C VAL A 188 -30.81 10.37 10.88
N THR A 189 -30.83 9.06 11.00
CA THR A 189 -30.09 8.35 12.05
C THR A 189 -29.04 7.46 11.46
N ILE A 190 -27.92 7.28 12.18
CA ILE A 190 -26.84 6.38 11.80
C ILE A 190 -26.57 5.34 12.89
N ASP A 191 -26.66 4.08 12.52
CA ASP A 191 -26.23 2.96 13.35
C ASP A 191 -24.69 2.80 13.22
N ARG A 192 -23.98 3.28 14.23
CA ARG A 192 -22.51 3.23 14.26
C ARG A 192 -21.95 1.79 14.34
N THR A 193 -22.74 0.83 14.77
CA THR A 193 -22.30 -0.58 14.84
C THR A 193 -22.27 -1.24 13.46
N LYS A 194 -23.10 -0.76 12.51
CA LYS A 194 -23.14 -1.20 11.13
C LYS A 194 -22.26 -0.35 10.21
N CYS A 195 -21.96 0.88 10.61
CA CYS A 195 -21.19 1.80 9.78
C CYS A 195 -19.74 1.34 9.63
N ASN A 196 -19.28 1.14 8.39
CA ASN A 196 -17.89 0.79 8.07
C ASN A 196 -17.03 1.99 7.66
N ASN A 197 -17.45 3.20 7.92
CA ASN A 197 -16.71 4.43 7.61
C ASN A 197 -16.38 4.62 6.12
N CYS A 198 -17.25 4.19 5.20
CA CYS A 198 -16.95 4.26 3.76
C CYS A 198 -17.17 5.66 3.13
N GLY A 199 -17.80 6.61 3.83
CA GLY A 199 -18.05 7.97 3.37
C GLY A 199 -19.04 8.12 2.21
N ARG A 200 -19.80 7.07 1.84
CA ARG A 200 -20.74 7.13 0.71
C ARG A 200 -21.89 8.12 0.94
N CYS A 201 -22.35 8.26 2.18
CA CYS A 201 -23.40 9.22 2.56
C CYS A 201 -22.95 10.66 2.28
N VAL A 202 -21.69 11.00 2.56
CA VAL A 202 -21.11 12.32 2.27
C VAL A 202 -21.10 12.56 0.76
N LYS A 203 -20.54 11.60 0.00
CA LYS A 203 -20.36 11.71 -1.46
C LYS A 203 -21.68 11.71 -2.24
N ALA A 204 -22.72 11.11 -1.70
CA ALA A 204 -24.02 11.01 -2.37
C ALA A 204 -24.99 12.13 -2.00
N CYS A 205 -24.71 12.92 -0.96
CA CYS A 205 -25.62 13.96 -0.49
C CYS A 205 -25.65 15.17 -1.43
N PRO A 206 -26.79 15.52 -2.03
CA PRO A 206 -26.87 16.63 -2.98
C PRO A 206 -26.81 18.01 -2.32
N THR A 207 -27.06 18.10 -1.00
CA THR A 207 -27.07 19.35 -0.24
C THR A 207 -25.93 19.49 0.75
N GLU A 208 -24.94 18.56 0.68
CA GLU A 208 -23.80 18.53 1.61
C GLU A 208 -24.22 18.49 3.09
N ALA A 209 -25.36 17.86 3.38
CA ALA A 209 -25.87 17.67 4.75
C ALA A 209 -25.08 16.58 5.53
N TRP A 210 -24.01 16.08 5.00
CA TRP A 210 -23.07 15.21 5.67
C TRP A 210 -21.67 15.80 5.64
N GLU A 211 -21.10 16.03 6.79
CA GLU A 211 -19.69 16.36 6.94
C GLU A 211 -18.87 15.08 7.08
N GLY A 212 -17.67 15.05 6.50
CA GLY A 212 -16.81 13.89 6.53
C GLY A 212 -15.36 14.25 6.85
N GLN A 213 -14.80 13.60 7.87
CA GLN A 213 -13.37 13.65 8.18
C GLN A 213 -12.69 12.36 7.75
N SER A 214 -11.77 12.46 6.81
CA SER A 214 -10.97 11.32 6.35
C SER A 214 -10.05 10.79 7.46
N GLY A 215 -9.74 9.49 7.40
CA GLY A 215 -8.86 8.84 8.37
C GLY A 215 -8.43 7.46 7.91
N TYR A 216 -7.77 6.74 8.80
CA TYR A 216 -7.09 5.48 8.55
C TYR A 216 -7.70 4.36 9.40
N ILE A 217 -8.03 3.25 8.77
CA ILE A 217 -8.43 2.00 9.42
C ILE A 217 -7.25 1.05 9.28
N VAL A 218 -6.61 0.71 10.40
CA VAL A 218 -5.40 -0.09 10.43
C VAL A 218 -5.71 -1.51 10.85
N SER A 219 -5.22 -2.48 10.10
CA SER A 219 -5.21 -3.90 10.44
C SER A 219 -3.79 -4.42 10.56
N PHE A 220 -3.58 -5.40 11.45
CA PHE A 220 -2.29 -6.03 11.71
C PHE A 220 -2.40 -7.56 11.72
N GLY A 221 -1.31 -8.23 11.37
CA GLY A 221 -1.21 -9.68 11.40
C GLY A 221 -1.74 -10.39 10.15
N GLY A 222 -1.94 -9.64 9.06
CA GLY A 222 -2.31 -10.24 7.77
C GLY A 222 -1.15 -11.03 7.15
N LEU A 223 -1.49 -12.12 6.46
CA LEU A 223 -0.53 -12.97 5.77
C LEU A 223 -1.12 -13.46 4.46
N PHE A 224 -0.35 -13.34 3.38
CA PHE A 224 -0.67 -13.97 2.11
C PHE A 224 0.57 -14.69 1.55
N GLY A 225 0.48 -16.02 1.48
CA GLY A 225 1.54 -16.90 1.03
C GLY A 225 1.02 -18.34 0.92
N ASN A 226 1.76 -19.31 1.45
CA ASN A 226 1.30 -20.70 1.60
C ASN A 226 0.14 -20.85 2.60
N GLN A 227 -0.02 -19.86 3.48
CA GLN A 227 -1.19 -19.68 4.34
C GLN A 227 -1.76 -18.28 4.11
N ILE A 228 -3.06 -18.11 4.36
CA ILE A 228 -3.77 -16.86 4.20
C ILE A 228 -4.46 -16.53 5.50
N TYR A 229 -4.10 -15.37 6.09
CA TYR A 229 -4.75 -14.81 7.26
C TYR A 229 -5.13 -13.37 6.98
N LYS A 230 -6.33 -13.01 7.38
CA LYS A 230 -6.80 -11.64 7.35
C LYS A 230 -6.33 -10.94 8.62
N GLY A 231 -5.64 -9.82 8.48
CA GLY A 231 -5.27 -8.97 9.60
C GLY A 231 -6.50 -8.41 10.31
N GLU A 232 -6.42 -8.30 11.63
CA GLU A 232 -7.47 -7.75 12.48
C GLU A 232 -7.34 -6.23 12.61
N GLN A 233 -8.46 -5.55 12.67
CA GLN A 233 -8.49 -4.11 12.90
C GLN A 233 -8.06 -3.81 14.33
N LEU A 234 -7.05 -2.95 14.51
CA LEU A 234 -6.47 -2.65 15.81
C LEU A 234 -7.26 -1.61 16.62
N LEU A 235 -7.71 -0.56 15.95
CA LEU A 235 -8.33 0.62 16.57
C LEU A 235 -9.53 1.08 15.74
N PRO A 236 -10.42 1.89 16.31
CA PRO A 236 -11.35 2.71 15.52
C PRO A 236 -10.61 3.56 14.49
N LEU A 237 -11.35 4.29 13.64
CA LEU A 237 -10.77 5.17 12.64
C LEU A 237 -9.77 6.15 13.28
N ILE A 238 -8.51 6.09 12.84
CA ILE A 238 -7.43 7.00 13.23
C ILE A 238 -7.53 8.26 12.36
N LYS A 239 -7.52 9.44 12.94
CA LYS A 239 -7.78 10.70 12.23
C LYS A 239 -6.53 11.48 11.83
N ASP A 240 -5.36 11.09 12.31
CA ASP A 240 -4.10 11.79 12.08
C ASP A 240 -2.96 10.80 11.76
N GLU A 241 -1.96 11.30 11.06
CA GLU A 241 -0.80 10.51 10.65
C GLU A 241 0.13 10.18 11.83
N GLU A 242 0.26 11.06 12.82
CA GLU A 242 1.13 10.83 13.97
C GLU A 242 0.70 9.58 14.72
N THR A 243 -0.59 9.45 15.02
CA THR A 243 -1.15 8.25 15.65
C THR A 243 -0.96 7.02 14.77
N LEU A 244 -1.14 7.13 13.43
CA LEU A 244 -0.90 6.05 12.50
C LEU A 244 0.55 5.54 12.57
N PHE A 245 1.53 6.45 12.57
CA PHE A 245 2.95 6.09 12.68
C PHE A 245 3.28 5.45 14.04
N ARG A 246 2.76 5.99 15.15
CA ARG A 246 2.93 5.40 16.49
C ARG A 246 2.38 3.97 16.58
N VAL A 247 1.21 3.71 16.00
CA VAL A 247 0.63 2.37 15.93
C VAL A 247 1.51 1.45 15.07
N THR A 248 2.02 1.95 13.97
CA THR A 248 2.93 1.21 13.07
C THR A 248 4.23 0.83 13.80
N ASP A 249 4.83 1.77 14.53
CA ASP A 249 6.03 1.52 15.32
C ASP A 249 5.80 0.44 16.40
N ALA A 250 4.66 0.48 17.08
CA ALA A 250 4.29 -0.54 18.07
C ALA A 250 4.15 -1.94 17.42
N CYS A 251 3.56 -2.02 16.22
CA CYS A 251 3.46 -3.28 15.47
C CYS A 251 4.83 -3.83 15.07
N LEU A 252 5.75 -2.95 14.64
CA LEU A 252 7.11 -3.35 14.28
C LEU A 252 7.93 -3.83 15.50
N LEU A 253 7.78 -3.15 16.64
CA LEU A 253 8.39 -3.58 17.91
C LEU A 253 7.85 -4.95 18.32
N TYR A 254 6.53 -5.13 18.33
CA TYR A 254 5.92 -6.44 18.63
C TYR A 254 6.46 -7.56 17.71
N THR A 255 6.62 -7.28 16.41
CA THR A 255 7.17 -8.26 15.45
C THR A 255 8.62 -8.61 15.76
N SER A 256 9.41 -7.67 16.29
CA SER A 256 10.80 -7.89 16.71
C SER A 256 10.89 -8.68 18.00
N ASP A 257 10.02 -8.38 18.96
CA ASP A 257 10.06 -8.98 20.31
C ASP A 257 9.42 -10.38 20.35
N ALA A 258 8.49 -10.68 19.41
CA ALA A 258 7.83 -11.98 19.31
C ALA A 258 8.62 -13.02 18.51
N ALA A 259 9.82 -12.70 18.01
CA ALA A 259 10.66 -13.59 17.20
C ALA A 259 11.82 -14.18 18.02
#